data_05bf2e17b355161627ab75df7b8be647
#
_entry.id   05bf2e17b355161627ab75df7b8be647
#
_cell.length_a   1.000
_cell.length_b   1.000
_cell.length_c   1.000
_cell.angle_alpha   90.00
_cell.angle_beta   90.00
_cell.angle_gamma   90.00
#
_symmetry.space_group_name_H-M   'P 1'
#
loop_
_entity.id
_entity.type
_entity.pdbx_description
1 polymer ?
#
loop_
_entity_poly.entity_id
_entity_poly.type
_entity_poly.pdbx_seq_one_letter_code
_entity_poly.pdbx_strand_id
1 'polypeptide(L)'
;MHAEPSSPAPAAAPVSALADAPPRSQLALRRVAIDTWRENVAYLHRDCAVYRAEGFQALSKIEVRANGRRILATVNVVDDLAIVGCNELGLSEDAFAQLGVDNGHTVSVAQAEPPESMGALFRKIASERLTREDFGAIVRDIADHRYSKIELTAFVVACHRSELDREEVFFLTDAMVASGRRLDWHEPLVVDKHCIGGIPGNRTTMLVVPIVAAHGMLCPKTSSRAITSPAGTADTMEVLAKVELPLEQLADIVRDYRGCLAWGGTANLSPADDVLISVERPLSIDSAGQMVASILSKKVAAGATHLVLDIPIGPTAKVRSMPDAQRLRRL
;
A
#
# COMPACT_ATOMS: atom_id res chain seq x y z
N MET A 1 41.70 69.60 -8.52
CA MET A 1 41.58 68.45 -7.63
C MET A 1 40.41 67.62 -8.12
N HIS A 2 40.71 66.66 -8.98
CA HIS A 2 39.71 65.76 -9.55
C HIS A 2 39.69 64.47 -8.69
N ALA A 3 38.54 64.12 -8.16
CA ALA A 3 38.32 62.86 -7.50
C ALA A 3 37.83 61.84 -8.54
N GLU A 4 38.52 60.71 -8.67
CA GLU A 4 38.15 59.61 -9.52
C GLU A 4 36.99 58.79 -8.84
N PRO A 5 36.06 58.22 -9.59
CA PRO A 5 35.02 57.39 -9.06
C PRO A 5 35.54 55.94 -8.88
N SER A 6 35.32 55.39 -7.68
CA SER A 6 35.64 54.01 -7.31
C SER A 6 34.81 52.99 -8.08
N SER A 7 35.51 52.00 -8.65
CA SER A 7 34.97 50.84 -9.35
C SER A 7 34.12 49.96 -8.42
N PRO A 8 32.98 49.43 -8.87
CA PRO A 8 32.20 48.49 -8.06
C PRO A 8 32.84 47.09 -8.02
N ALA A 9 32.81 46.48 -6.85
CA ALA A 9 33.28 45.12 -6.61
C ALA A 9 32.47 44.09 -7.43
N PRO A 10 33.09 42.98 -7.88
CA PRO A 10 32.39 41.95 -8.64
C PRO A 10 31.34 41.24 -7.78
N ALA A 11 30.14 41.07 -8.34
CA ALA A 11 29.05 40.32 -7.75
C ALA A 11 29.45 38.84 -7.58
N ALA A 12 29.26 38.35 -6.38
CA ALA A 12 29.45 36.92 -6.05
C ALA A 12 28.48 36.08 -6.88
N ALA A 13 29.00 35.10 -7.61
CA ALA A 13 28.21 34.11 -8.32
C ALA A 13 27.37 33.29 -7.35
N PRO A 14 26.15 32.85 -7.72
CA PRO A 14 25.33 32.03 -6.86
C PRO A 14 26.00 30.67 -6.67
N VAL A 15 26.28 30.35 -5.42
CA VAL A 15 26.71 28.99 -5.01
C VAL A 15 25.55 28.05 -5.30
N SER A 16 25.73 27.25 -6.35
CA SER A 16 24.83 26.16 -6.71
C SER A 16 24.72 25.22 -5.50
N ALA A 17 23.52 25.17 -4.91
CA ALA A 17 23.15 24.17 -3.90
C ALA A 17 22.98 22.81 -4.60
N LEU A 18 24.10 22.14 -4.89
CA LEU A 18 24.14 20.69 -5.03
C LEU A 18 24.19 20.14 -3.62
N ALA A 19 23.01 19.95 -3.02
CA ALA A 19 22.85 19.22 -1.78
C ALA A 19 23.48 17.84 -1.95
N ASP A 20 24.33 17.46 -1.00
CA ASP A 20 25.01 16.18 -0.88
C ASP A 20 24.02 15.02 -0.99
N ALA A 21 23.88 14.44 -2.19
CA ALA A 21 23.27 13.14 -2.31
C ALA A 21 24.21 12.12 -1.68
N PRO A 22 23.73 11.20 -0.84
CA PRO A 22 24.58 10.18 -0.20
C PRO A 22 25.34 9.40 -1.27
N PRO A 23 26.57 8.94 -0.97
CA PRO A 23 27.37 8.17 -1.90
C PRO A 23 26.60 6.95 -2.37
N ARG A 24 26.55 6.74 -3.68
CA ARG A 24 25.84 5.63 -4.30
C ARG A 24 26.84 4.55 -4.67
N SER A 25 26.64 3.36 -4.12
CA SER A 25 27.43 2.20 -4.47
C SER A 25 26.75 1.39 -5.57
N GLN A 26 27.50 0.85 -6.50
CA GLN A 26 26.99 0.11 -7.67
C GLN A 26 27.17 -1.39 -7.49
N LEU A 27 26.13 -2.16 -7.80
CA LEU A 27 26.10 -3.61 -7.76
C LEU A 27 25.41 -4.18 -9.00
N ALA A 28 25.75 -5.41 -9.39
CA ALA A 28 24.98 -6.11 -10.42
C ALA A 28 23.69 -6.68 -9.82
N LEU A 29 22.56 -6.45 -10.47
CA LEU A 29 21.27 -6.95 -10.00
C LEU A 29 21.15 -8.45 -10.23
N ARG A 30 20.70 -9.18 -9.21
CA ARG A 30 20.36 -10.60 -9.30
C ARG A 30 18.89 -10.81 -8.90
N ARG A 31 18.13 -11.47 -9.78
CA ARG A 31 16.80 -11.96 -9.43
C ARG A 31 16.94 -13.15 -8.50
N VAL A 32 16.48 -13.00 -7.26
CA VAL A 32 16.36 -14.09 -6.31
C VAL A 32 14.88 -14.49 -6.31
N ALA A 33 14.54 -15.61 -6.91
CA ALA A 33 13.16 -16.07 -7.13
C ALA A 33 12.50 -16.52 -5.81
N ILE A 34 12.41 -15.59 -4.83
CA ILE A 34 11.76 -15.77 -3.54
C ILE A 34 10.58 -14.83 -3.46
N ASP A 35 9.38 -15.39 -3.28
CA ASP A 35 8.17 -14.64 -2.94
C ASP A 35 8.22 -14.24 -1.46
N THR A 36 8.18 -12.95 -1.20
CA THR A 36 8.25 -12.35 0.13
C THR A 36 6.93 -11.72 0.55
N TRP A 37 5.83 -12.14 -0.08
CA TRP A 37 4.49 -11.67 0.24
C TRP A 37 4.38 -10.14 0.20
N ARG A 38 4.66 -9.55 -0.98
CA ARG A 38 4.62 -8.09 -1.24
C ARG A 38 5.58 -7.24 -0.38
N GLU A 39 6.53 -7.85 0.28
CA GLU A 39 7.62 -7.13 0.90
C GLU A 39 8.80 -7.01 -0.08
N ASN A 40 9.25 -5.79 -0.31
CA ASN A 40 10.48 -5.59 -1.07
C ASN A 40 11.67 -5.98 -0.19
N VAL A 41 12.34 -7.07 -0.56
CA VAL A 41 13.53 -7.57 0.15
C VAL A 41 14.73 -7.51 -0.78
N ALA A 42 15.82 -6.97 -0.24
CA ALA A 42 17.13 -6.95 -0.85
C ALA A 42 18.07 -7.92 -0.12
N TYR A 43 18.81 -8.68 -0.87
CA TYR A 43 19.77 -9.67 -0.36
C TYR A 43 21.18 -9.20 -0.66
N LEU A 44 22.02 -9.07 0.36
CA LEU A 44 23.43 -8.72 0.24
C LEU A 44 24.29 -9.78 0.91
N HIS A 45 25.37 -10.18 0.23
CA HIS A 45 26.31 -11.09 0.83
C HIS A 45 27.05 -10.41 1.99
N ARG A 46 27.32 -11.14 3.08
CA ARG A 46 28.04 -10.61 4.25
C ARG A 46 29.38 -9.97 3.90
N ASP A 47 30.08 -10.51 2.91
CA ASP A 47 31.37 -10.02 2.43
C ASP A 47 31.26 -8.98 1.31
N CYS A 48 30.07 -8.53 0.96
CA CYS A 48 29.87 -7.45 0.00
C CYS A 48 30.54 -6.16 0.50
N ALA A 49 31.42 -5.59 -0.35
CA ALA A 49 32.14 -4.36 0.01
C ALA A 49 31.18 -3.18 0.26
N VAL A 50 30.11 -3.09 -0.53
CA VAL A 50 29.07 -2.06 -0.39
C VAL A 50 28.32 -2.22 0.93
N TYR A 51 27.93 -3.44 1.29
CA TYR A 51 27.28 -3.72 2.58
C TYR A 51 28.12 -3.25 3.77
N ARG A 52 29.45 -3.51 3.72
CA ARG A 52 30.37 -3.10 4.78
C ARG A 52 30.68 -1.62 4.79
N ALA A 53 30.87 -1.01 3.61
CA ALA A 53 31.26 0.40 3.49
C ALA A 53 30.12 1.36 3.85
N GLU A 54 28.90 1.05 3.45
CA GLU A 54 27.72 1.88 3.73
C GLU A 54 27.16 1.66 5.15
N GLY A 55 27.68 0.67 5.89
CA GLY A 55 27.20 0.36 7.24
C GLY A 55 25.75 -0.12 7.29
N PHE A 56 25.25 -0.72 6.21
CA PHE A 56 23.92 -1.28 6.20
C PHE A 56 23.73 -2.30 7.31
N GLN A 57 22.61 -2.22 7.99
CA GLN A 57 22.23 -3.18 9.01
C GLN A 57 21.17 -4.14 8.45
N ALA A 58 21.20 -5.40 8.93
CA ALA A 58 20.11 -6.32 8.67
C ALA A 58 18.77 -5.71 9.13
N LEU A 59 17.73 -5.88 8.33
CA LEU A 59 16.39 -5.32 8.52
C LEU A 59 16.28 -3.79 8.32
N SER A 60 17.38 -3.06 8.02
CA SER A 60 17.27 -1.67 7.60
C SER A 60 16.73 -1.55 6.18
N LYS A 61 16.19 -0.39 5.84
CA LYS A 61 15.75 -0.08 4.47
C LYS A 61 16.90 0.50 3.67
N ILE A 62 17.00 0.06 2.43
CA ILE A 62 17.88 0.65 1.42
C ILE A 62 17.07 1.12 0.22
N GLU A 63 17.59 2.14 -0.43
CA GLU A 63 17.09 2.62 -1.71
C GLU A 63 17.86 1.96 -2.84
N VAL A 64 17.14 1.38 -3.81
CA VAL A 64 17.70 0.79 -5.02
C VAL A 64 17.20 1.57 -6.22
N ARG A 65 18.11 2.05 -7.07
CA ARG A 65 17.79 2.83 -8.27
C ARG A 65 18.37 2.20 -9.53
N ALA A 66 17.56 2.20 -10.59
CA ALA A 66 17.97 1.82 -11.95
C ALA A 66 17.08 2.52 -12.98
N ASN A 67 17.66 3.01 -14.08
CA ASN A 67 16.93 3.59 -15.21
C ASN A 67 15.85 4.64 -14.81
N GLY A 68 16.16 5.49 -13.82
CA GLY A 68 15.22 6.50 -13.32
C GLY A 68 14.10 5.96 -12.41
N ARG A 69 14.01 4.65 -12.22
CA ARG A 69 13.11 4.03 -11.24
C ARG A 69 13.79 3.87 -9.89
N ARG A 70 12.98 3.88 -8.84
CA ARG A 70 13.42 3.78 -7.45
C ARG A 70 12.49 2.82 -6.70
N ILE A 71 13.06 1.94 -5.91
CA ILE A 71 12.35 1.12 -4.93
C ILE A 71 13.05 1.19 -3.57
N LEU A 72 12.29 0.96 -2.50
CA LEU A 72 12.82 0.73 -1.16
C LEU A 72 12.71 -0.75 -0.82
N ALA A 73 13.75 -1.32 -0.24
CA ALA A 73 13.79 -2.73 0.11
C ALA A 73 14.43 -2.95 1.48
N THR A 74 13.95 -3.95 2.22
CA THR A 74 14.51 -4.37 3.50
C THR A 74 15.73 -5.26 3.26
N VAL A 75 16.84 -4.96 3.92
CA VAL A 75 18.10 -5.72 3.76
C VAL A 75 18.06 -7.03 4.54
N ASN A 76 18.26 -8.13 3.84
CA ASN A 76 18.60 -9.42 4.40
C ASN A 76 20.04 -9.80 4.04
N VAL A 77 20.80 -10.26 5.02
CA VAL A 77 22.18 -10.67 4.83
C VAL A 77 22.23 -12.16 4.53
N VAL A 78 22.98 -12.54 3.50
CA VAL A 78 23.19 -13.94 3.10
C VAL A 78 24.66 -14.32 3.24
N ASP A 79 24.91 -15.59 3.54
CA ASP A 79 26.24 -16.18 3.68
C ASP A 79 26.55 -17.16 2.55
N ASP A 80 25.58 -17.47 1.68
CA ASP A 80 25.73 -18.41 0.56
C ASP A 80 25.89 -17.66 -0.77
N LEU A 81 27.07 -17.79 -1.38
CA LEU A 81 27.40 -17.20 -2.67
C LEU A 81 26.53 -17.76 -3.83
N ALA A 82 25.90 -18.91 -3.65
CA ALA A 82 24.97 -19.44 -4.63
C ALA A 82 23.69 -18.60 -4.73
N ILE A 83 23.28 -17.93 -3.64
CA ILE A 83 22.12 -17.04 -3.60
C ILE A 83 22.50 -15.68 -4.18
N VAL A 84 23.53 -15.02 -3.63
CA VAL A 84 23.98 -13.69 -4.07
C VAL A 84 25.50 -13.59 -3.93
N GLY A 85 26.19 -13.17 -4.97
CA GLY A 85 27.63 -12.92 -4.96
C GLY A 85 28.02 -11.64 -4.24
N CYS A 86 29.32 -11.48 -3.91
CA CYS A 86 29.82 -10.31 -3.19
C CYS A 86 29.68 -8.98 -3.95
N ASN A 87 29.53 -9.01 -5.27
CA ASN A 87 29.35 -7.83 -6.12
C ASN A 87 27.92 -7.72 -6.68
N GLU A 88 26.99 -8.47 -6.11
CA GLU A 88 25.60 -8.50 -6.55
C GLU A 88 24.65 -7.96 -5.47
N LEU A 89 23.55 -7.39 -5.92
CA LEU A 89 22.35 -7.10 -5.14
C LEU A 89 21.27 -8.09 -5.56
N GLY A 90 20.86 -8.97 -4.67
CA GLY A 90 19.68 -9.80 -4.86
C GLY A 90 18.40 -9.03 -4.57
N LEU A 91 17.34 -9.22 -5.37
CA LEU A 91 16.01 -8.72 -5.07
C LEU A 91 15.00 -9.87 -5.07
N SER A 92 14.04 -9.79 -4.11
CA SER A 92 12.85 -10.65 -4.09
C SER A 92 12.02 -10.47 -5.36
N GLU A 93 11.11 -11.39 -5.64
CA GLU A 93 10.32 -11.40 -6.88
C GLU A 93 9.56 -10.10 -7.09
N ASP A 94 8.83 -9.62 -6.06
CA ASP A 94 8.07 -8.37 -6.13
C ASP A 94 8.97 -7.15 -6.31
N ALA A 95 10.08 -7.06 -5.57
CA ALA A 95 11.03 -5.97 -5.68
C ALA A 95 11.70 -5.93 -7.07
N PHE A 96 12.05 -7.09 -7.61
CA PHE A 96 12.61 -7.22 -8.96
C PHE A 96 11.63 -6.76 -10.03
N ALA A 97 10.36 -7.21 -9.94
CA ALA A 97 9.30 -6.80 -10.87
C ALA A 97 9.00 -5.30 -10.81
N GLN A 98 8.97 -4.71 -9.61
CA GLN A 98 8.75 -3.26 -9.43
C GLN A 98 9.89 -2.42 -10.00
N LEU A 99 11.15 -2.83 -9.82
CA LEU A 99 12.29 -2.13 -10.39
C LEU A 99 12.28 -2.20 -11.93
N GLY A 100 11.82 -3.33 -12.49
CA GLY A 100 11.54 -3.49 -13.91
C GLY A 100 12.76 -3.36 -14.82
N VAL A 101 13.89 -3.91 -14.39
CA VAL A 101 15.13 -4.03 -15.17
C VAL A 101 15.61 -5.48 -15.20
N ASP A 102 16.44 -5.80 -16.16
CA ASP A 102 16.89 -7.18 -16.38
C ASP A 102 17.93 -7.63 -15.35
N ASN A 103 18.03 -8.95 -15.18
CA ASN A 103 19.07 -9.58 -14.38
C ASN A 103 20.48 -9.21 -14.91
N GLY A 104 21.41 -8.90 -14.02
CA GLY A 104 22.75 -8.43 -14.36
C GLY A 104 22.85 -6.92 -14.62
N HIS A 105 21.74 -6.18 -14.63
CA HIS A 105 21.77 -4.72 -14.77
C HIS A 105 22.48 -4.06 -13.60
N THR A 106 23.24 -3.00 -13.86
CA THR A 106 23.91 -2.24 -12.80
C THR A 106 22.89 -1.35 -12.07
N VAL A 107 22.78 -1.54 -10.77
CA VAL A 107 21.92 -0.75 -9.89
C VAL A 107 22.74 0.08 -8.91
N SER A 108 22.25 1.24 -8.53
CA SER A 108 22.84 2.03 -7.45
C SER A 108 22.08 1.81 -6.16
N VAL A 109 22.81 1.68 -5.06
CA VAL A 109 22.28 1.41 -3.72
C VAL A 109 22.67 2.56 -2.79
N ALA A 110 21.76 2.97 -1.92
CA ALA A 110 21.99 3.96 -0.88
C ALA A 110 21.17 3.63 0.37
N GLN A 111 21.53 4.22 1.50
CA GLN A 111 20.71 4.15 2.71
C GLN A 111 19.39 4.87 2.44
N ALA A 112 18.28 4.27 2.86
CA ALA A 112 16.97 4.91 2.75
C ALA A 112 16.81 5.99 3.82
N GLU A 113 16.20 7.10 3.45
CA GLU A 113 15.80 8.11 4.42
C GLU A 113 14.71 7.56 5.33
N PRO A 114 14.74 7.86 6.65
CA PRO A 114 13.66 7.49 7.55
C PRO A 114 12.30 8.04 7.08
N PRO A 115 11.17 7.35 7.39
CA PRO A 115 9.84 7.87 7.10
C PRO A 115 9.60 9.22 7.76
N GLU A 116 9.03 10.18 7.03
CA GLU A 116 8.72 11.51 7.54
C GLU A 116 7.65 11.47 8.65
N SER A 117 6.79 10.47 8.60
CA SER A 117 5.65 10.32 9.53
C SER A 117 5.97 9.63 10.85
N MET A 118 7.24 9.33 11.15
CA MET A 118 7.60 8.63 12.39
C MET A 118 7.11 9.36 13.65
N GLY A 119 7.15 10.71 13.67
CA GLY A 119 6.61 11.49 14.78
C GLY A 119 5.12 11.27 14.99
N ALA A 120 4.33 11.17 13.91
CA ALA A 120 2.90 10.87 13.98
C ALA A 120 2.64 9.43 14.46
N LEU A 121 3.45 8.47 14.01
CA LEU A 121 3.39 7.10 14.49
C LEU A 121 3.61 7.02 16.02
N PHE A 122 4.64 7.69 16.53
CA PHE A 122 4.91 7.70 17.98
C PHE A 122 3.77 8.36 18.78
N ARG A 123 3.16 9.43 18.28
CA ARG A 123 1.95 10.00 18.90
C ARG A 123 0.80 9.00 18.94
N LYS A 124 0.56 8.24 17.84
CA LYS A 124 -0.50 7.22 17.84
C LYS A 124 -0.20 6.08 18.81
N ILE A 125 1.04 5.66 18.95
CA ILE A 125 1.48 4.67 19.96
C ILE A 125 1.19 5.19 21.38
N ALA A 126 1.38 6.50 21.61
CA ALA A 126 1.02 7.16 22.87
C ALA A 126 -0.51 7.36 23.05
N SER A 127 -1.32 6.83 22.14
CA SER A 127 -2.79 6.95 22.12
C SER A 127 -3.29 8.39 21.90
N GLU A 128 -2.48 9.24 21.28
CA GLU A 128 -2.89 10.56 20.87
C GLU A 128 -3.77 10.51 19.62
N ARG A 129 -4.66 11.50 19.48
CA ARG A 129 -5.47 11.71 18.28
C ARG A 129 -4.60 12.26 17.17
N LEU A 130 -4.74 11.72 15.96
CA LEU A 130 -4.00 12.18 14.78
C LEU A 130 -4.84 13.14 13.92
N THR A 131 -4.13 14.05 13.25
CA THR A 131 -4.72 14.99 12.30
C THR A 131 -4.86 14.37 10.90
N ARG A 132 -5.53 15.07 9.97
CA ARG A 132 -5.60 14.69 8.57
C ARG A 132 -4.21 14.62 7.92
N GLU A 133 -3.35 15.59 8.24
CA GLU A 133 -1.98 15.67 7.74
C GLU A 133 -1.15 14.49 8.22
N ASP A 134 -1.31 14.08 9.49
CA ASP A 134 -0.62 12.94 10.09
C ASP A 134 -1.00 11.64 9.36
N PHE A 135 -2.30 11.37 9.17
CA PHE A 135 -2.73 10.20 8.42
C PHE A 135 -2.27 10.26 6.96
N GLY A 136 -2.31 11.44 6.33
CA GLY A 136 -1.79 11.63 4.98
C GLY A 136 -0.31 11.30 4.86
N ALA A 137 0.51 11.70 5.82
CA ALA A 137 1.94 11.39 5.85
C ALA A 137 2.20 9.89 6.09
N ILE A 138 1.54 9.30 7.10
CA ILE A 138 1.66 7.86 7.41
C ILE A 138 1.27 7.00 6.20
N VAL A 139 0.12 7.28 5.59
CA VAL A 139 -0.39 6.47 4.47
C VAL A 139 0.49 6.61 3.23
N ARG A 140 1.06 7.79 2.96
CA ARG A 140 2.07 7.95 1.89
C ARG A 140 3.31 7.11 2.15
N ASP A 141 3.88 7.20 3.36
CA ASP A 141 5.07 6.42 3.71
C ASP A 141 4.81 4.91 3.65
N ILE A 142 3.60 4.46 3.99
CA ILE A 142 3.17 3.06 3.85
C ILE A 142 3.07 2.66 2.37
N ALA A 143 2.40 3.47 1.54
CA ALA A 143 2.22 3.21 0.11
C ALA A 143 3.56 3.21 -0.64
N ASP A 144 4.50 4.05 -0.21
CA ASP A 144 5.87 4.14 -0.74
C ASP A 144 6.82 3.06 -0.18
N HIS A 145 6.30 2.11 0.61
CA HIS A 145 7.08 1.05 1.28
C HIS A 145 8.21 1.55 2.19
N ARG A 146 8.10 2.76 2.71
CA ARG A 146 9.09 3.34 3.65
C ARG A 146 9.05 2.65 5.02
N TYR A 147 7.87 2.24 5.48
CA TYR A 147 7.71 1.49 6.73
C TYR A 147 8.22 0.04 6.59
N SER A 148 8.97 -0.42 7.60
CA SER A 148 9.26 -1.85 7.78
C SER A 148 8.03 -2.56 8.38
N LYS A 149 8.09 -3.90 8.45
CA LYS A 149 7.05 -4.67 9.14
C LYS A 149 6.89 -4.29 10.62
N ILE A 150 7.96 -3.78 11.24
CA ILE A 150 7.94 -3.34 12.65
C ILE A 150 7.07 -2.09 12.80
N GLU A 151 7.31 -1.05 11.99
CA GLU A 151 6.52 0.19 12.03
C GLU A 151 5.07 -0.05 11.58
N LEU A 152 4.85 -0.87 10.56
CA LEU A 152 3.51 -1.26 10.13
C LEU A 152 2.73 -1.95 11.26
N THR A 153 3.38 -2.90 11.95
CA THR A 153 2.79 -3.60 13.10
C THR A 153 2.47 -2.62 14.22
N ALA A 154 3.41 -1.72 14.54
CA ALA A 154 3.20 -0.71 15.57
C ALA A 154 2.01 0.20 15.25
N PHE A 155 1.84 0.63 13.99
CA PHE A 155 0.71 1.44 13.56
C PHE A 155 -0.62 0.68 13.69
N VAL A 156 -0.69 -0.55 13.18
CA VAL A 156 -1.90 -1.39 13.24
C VAL A 156 -2.32 -1.63 14.69
N VAL A 157 -1.37 -2.01 15.55
CA VAL A 157 -1.63 -2.26 16.98
C VAL A 157 -2.04 -0.97 17.70
N ALA A 158 -1.39 0.16 17.42
CA ALA A 158 -1.76 1.45 18.03
C ALA A 158 -3.18 1.88 17.64
N CYS A 159 -3.56 1.75 16.37
CA CYS A 159 -4.93 2.04 15.92
C CYS A 159 -5.96 1.07 16.52
N HIS A 160 -5.61 -0.19 16.72
CA HIS A 160 -6.47 -1.18 17.38
C HIS A 160 -6.68 -0.84 18.86
N ARG A 161 -5.61 -0.50 19.57
CA ARG A 161 -5.65 -0.20 21.01
C ARG A 161 -6.40 1.08 21.34
N SER A 162 -6.15 2.17 20.60
CA SER A 162 -6.71 3.49 20.88
C SER A 162 -7.93 3.83 20.03
N GLU A 163 -8.61 2.84 19.48
CA GLU A 163 -9.80 2.98 18.65
C GLU A 163 -9.94 4.32 17.90
N LEU A 164 -9.98 4.28 16.60
CA LEU A 164 -10.15 5.49 15.79
C LEU A 164 -11.54 6.06 15.98
N ASP A 165 -11.65 7.37 16.21
CA ASP A 165 -12.92 8.07 16.16
C ASP A 165 -13.40 8.23 14.69
N ARG A 166 -14.64 8.71 14.51
CA ARG A 166 -15.23 8.87 13.18
C ARG A 166 -14.42 9.82 12.27
N GLU A 167 -13.82 10.85 12.83
CA GLU A 167 -13.05 11.81 12.07
C GLU A 167 -11.68 11.23 11.67
N GLU A 168 -11.03 10.51 12.58
CA GLU A 168 -9.81 9.76 12.27
C GLU A 168 -10.05 8.68 11.21
N VAL A 169 -11.19 7.96 11.27
CA VAL A 169 -11.59 6.99 10.22
C VAL A 169 -11.78 7.68 8.88
N PHE A 170 -12.38 8.87 8.87
CA PHE A 170 -12.52 9.66 7.66
C PHE A 170 -11.16 10.11 7.10
N PHE A 171 -10.24 10.59 7.94
CA PHE A 171 -8.90 10.99 7.53
C PHE A 171 -8.09 9.82 6.97
N LEU A 172 -8.15 8.67 7.63
CA LEU A 172 -7.49 7.45 7.15
C LEU A 172 -8.07 6.99 5.81
N THR A 173 -9.41 7.01 5.66
CA THR A 173 -10.09 6.67 4.41
C THR A 173 -9.64 7.58 3.27
N ASP A 174 -9.66 8.90 3.50
CA ASP A 174 -9.28 9.91 2.52
C ASP A 174 -7.82 9.77 2.08
N ALA A 175 -6.92 9.56 3.04
CA ALA A 175 -5.51 9.30 2.77
C ALA A 175 -5.29 8.01 1.96
N MET A 176 -6.02 6.94 2.28
CA MET A 176 -5.96 5.68 1.51
C MET A 176 -6.47 5.85 0.08
N VAL A 177 -7.54 6.61 -0.14
CA VAL A 177 -8.02 6.95 -1.49
C VAL A 177 -6.97 7.74 -2.26
N ALA A 178 -6.34 8.73 -1.61
CA ALA A 178 -5.33 9.58 -2.23
C ALA A 178 -4.03 8.82 -2.57
N SER A 179 -3.75 7.69 -1.92
CA SER A 179 -2.56 6.88 -2.18
C SER A 179 -2.64 6.01 -3.43
N GLY A 180 -3.84 5.80 -3.96
CA GLY A 180 -4.09 4.90 -5.09
C GLY A 180 -4.64 5.59 -6.34
N ARG A 181 -5.04 4.76 -7.29
CA ARG A 181 -5.72 5.21 -8.53
C ARG A 181 -7.22 5.29 -8.27
N ARG A 182 -7.86 6.30 -8.84
CA ARG A 182 -9.33 6.46 -8.78
C ARG A 182 -9.93 6.30 -10.16
N LEU A 183 -11.04 5.56 -10.24
CA LEU A 183 -11.86 5.47 -11.44
C LEU A 183 -12.92 6.57 -11.45
N ASP A 184 -13.10 7.19 -12.60
CA ASP A 184 -14.20 8.10 -12.89
C ASP A 184 -15.02 7.53 -14.06
N TRP A 185 -16.29 7.33 -13.83
CA TRP A 185 -17.21 6.74 -14.81
C TRP A 185 -18.00 7.79 -15.57
N HIS A 186 -17.90 9.07 -15.16
CA HIS A 186 -18.70 10.16 -15.70
C HIS A 186 -20.22 9.89 -15.69
N GLU A 187 -20.66 9.07 -14.73
CA GLU A 187 -22.09 8.74 -14.51
C GLU A 187 -22.52 9.12 -13.09
N PRO A 188 -23.75 9.66 -12.94
CA PRO A 188 -24.25 10.11 -11.64
C PRO A 188 -24.58 8.96 -10.69
N LEU A 189 -24.88 7.77 -11.24
CA LEU A 189 -25.28 6.59 -10.47
C LEU A 189 -24.33 5.42 -10.72
N VAL A 190 -23.36 5.27 -9.86
CA VAL A 190 -22.45 4.14 -9.79
C VAL A 190 -22.65 3.44 -8.45
N VAL A 191 -23.12 2.20 -8.50
CA VAL A 191 -23.52 1.49 -7.29
C VAL A 191 -22.50 0.42 -6.88
N ASP A 192 -22.36 0.19 -5.59
CA ASP A 192 -21.59 -0.93 -5.07
C ASP A 192 -22.31 -1.54 -3.85
N LYS A 193 -21.99 -2.78 -3.56
CA LYS A 193 -22.47 -3.51 -2.39
C LYS A 193 -21.29 -4.13 -1.66
N HIS A 194 -21.20 -3.94 -0.37
CA HIS A 194 -20.19 -4.60 0.46
C HIS A 194 -20.85 -5.35 1.61
N CYS A 195 -20.39 -6.59 1.84
CA CYS A 195 -20.75 -7.37 3.01
C CYS A 195 -19.56 -7.40 3.96
N ILE A 196 -19.75 -7.06 5.21
CA ILE A 196 -18.71 -7.12 6.26
C ILE A 196 -18.13 -8.54 6.40
N GLY A 197 -18.94 -9.56 6.14
CA GLY A 197 -18.48 -10.93 6.01
C GLY A 197 -18.60 -11.76 7.29
N GLY A 198 -17.86 -12.87 7.31
CA GLY A 198 -17.90 -13.84 8.40
C GLY A 198 -19.02 -14.90 8.25
N ILE A 199 -19.82 -14.84 7.19
CA ILE A 199 -20.86 -15.84 6.93
C ILE A 199 -20.34 -16.88 5.93
N PRO A 200 -20.20 -18.16 6.32
CA PRO A 200 -19.81 -19.22 5.41
C PRO A 200 -20.78 -19.35 4.24
N GLY A 201 -20.25 -19.57 3.04
CA GLY A 201 -21.05 -19.75 1.83
C GLY A 201 -21.78 -18.50 1.32
N ASN A 202 -21.44 -17.30 1.80
CA ASN A 202 -22.02 -16.06 1.32
C ASN A 202 -21.64 -15.80 -0.15
N ARG A 203 -22.61 -15.97 -1.05
CA ARG A 203 -22.50 -15.73 -2.51
C ARG A 203 -23.39 -14.59 -2.99
N THR A 204 -23.94 -13.79 -2.08
CA THR A 204 -24.89 -12.71 -2.36
C THR A 204 -24.34 -11.75 -3.42
N THR A 205 -23.07 -11.38 -3.35
CA THR A 205 -22.46 -10.45 -4.30
C THR A 205 -22.46 -11.00 -5.74
N MET A 206 -22.26 -12.31 -5.90
CA MET A 206 -22.26 -12.98 -7.22
C MET A 206 -23.64 -12.97 -7.89
N LEU A 207 -24.70 -12.87 -7.09
CA LEU A 207 -26.09 -12.73 -7.57
C LEU A 207 -26.45 -11.26 -7.79
N VAL A 208 -26.07 -10.37 -6.87
CA VAL A 208 -26.44 -8.95 -6.89
C VAL A 208 -25.80 -8.22 -8.07
N VAL A 209 -24.50 -8.42 -8.34
CA VAL A 209 -23.81 -7.68 -9.41
C VAL A 209 -24.43 -7.87 -10.77
N PRO A 210 -24.68 -9.10 -11.27
CA PRO A 210 -25.31 -9.28 -12.59
C PRO A 210 -26.76 -8.79 -12.64
N ILE A 211 -27.52 -8.89 -11.54
CA ILE A 211 -28.89 -8.36 -11.47
C ILE A 211 -28.87 -6.83 -11.64
N VAL A 212 -28.01 -6.15 -10.89
CA VAL A 212 -27.86 -4.69 -10.93
C VAL A 212 -27.39 -4.23 -12.31
N ALA A 213 -26.41 -4.91 -12.90
CA ALA A 213 -25.90 -4.62 -14.24
C ALA A 213 -26.99 -4.83 -15.31
N ALA A 214 -27.81 -5.88 -15.19
CA ALA A 214 -28.94 -6.14 -16.11
C ALA A 214 -30.02 -5.06 -16.05
N HIS A 215 -30.14 -4.32 -14.94
CA HIS A 215 -30.98 -3.12 -14.84
C HIS A 215 -30.33 -1.84 -15.39
N GLY A 216 -29.16 -1.95 -16.02
CA GLY A 216 -28.45 -0.84 -16.65
C GLY A 216 -27.64 0.05 -15.68
N MET A 217 -27.58 -0.30 -14.40
CA MET A 217 -26.77 0.45 -13.42
C MET A 217 -25.30 0.01 -13.47
N LEU A 218 -24.38 0.96 -13.35
CA LEU A 218 -22.94 0.67 -13.24
C LEU A 218 -22.59 0.09 -11.86
N CYS A 219 -21.97 -1.11 -11.86
CA CYS A 219 -21.54 -1.81 -10.64
C CYS A 219 -20.10 -2.34 -10.76
N PRO A 220 -19.07 -1.48 -10.63
CA PRO A 220 -17.65 -1.86 -10.68
C PRO A 220 -17.23 -2.55 -9.37
N LYS A 221 -17.73 -3.76 -9.15
CA LYS A 221 -17.55 -4.46 -7.89
C LYS A 221 -16.12 -4.95 -7.72
N THR A 222 -15.42 -4.34 -6.77
CA THR A 222 -14.16 -4.90 -6.26
C THR A 222 -14.38 -5.61 -4.93
N SER A 223 -13.67 -6.71 -4.74
CA SER A 223 -13.72 -7.52 -3.52
C SER A 223 -12.32 -7.84 -3.01
N SER A 224 -12.18 -8.06 -1.72
CA SER A 224 -10.95 -8.60 -1.13
C SER A 224 -10.94 -10.12 -1.18
N ARG A 225 -9.75 -10.70 -1.10
CA ARG A 225 -9.55 -12.08 -0.63
C ARG A 225 -9.78 -12.12 0.87
N ALA A 226 -10.01 -13.31 1.43
CA ALA A 226 -10.23 -13.44 2.87
C ALA A 226 -8.99 -13.01 3.66
N ILE A 227 -9.19 -12.16 4.67
CA ILE A 227 -8.19 -11.86 5.71
C ILE A 227 -8.23 -12.98 6.75
N THR A 228 -9.44 -13.36 7.14
CA THR A 228 -9.74 -14.47 8.05
C THR A 228 -10.78 -15.38 7.40
N SER A 229 -10.98 -16.61 7.94
CA SER A 229 -12.07 -17.51 7.50
C SER A 229 -13.45 -16.85 7.72
N PRO A 230 -14.46 -17.12 6.87
CA PRO A 230 -14.43 -17.93 5.64
C PRO A 230 -13.91 -17.20 4.40
N ALA A 231 -13.77 -17.94 3.28
CA ALA A 231 -13.32 -17.40 1.99
C ALA A 231 -14.06 -16.11 1.59
N GLY A 232 -13.31 -15.16 1.03
CA GLY A 232 -13.85 -13.90 0.51
C GLY A 232 -14.58 -14.07 -0.81
N THR A 233 -15.24 -13.01 -1.27
CA THR A 233 -15.98 -13.05 -2.53
C THR A 233 -15.04 -13.26 -3.74
N ALA A 234 -13.84 -12.66 -3.72
CA ALA A 234 -12.85 -12.87 -4.78
C ALA A 234 -12.40 -14.33 -4.83
N ASP A 235 -12.09 -14.95 -3.68
CA ASP A 235 -11.69 -16.35 -3.59
C ASP A 235 -12.79 -17.28 -4.14
N THR A 236 -14.05 -17.00 -3.81
CA THR A 236 -15.19 -17.79 -4.28
C THR A 236 -15.42 -17.63 -5.78
N MET A 237 -15.30 -16.40 -6.28
CA MET A 237 -15.51 -16.12 -7.72
C MET A 237 -14.40 -16.69 -8.59
N GLU A 238 -13.17 -16.77 -8.08
CA GLU A 238 -12.01 -17.29 -8.80
C GLU A 238 -12.17 -18.75 -9.24
N VAL A 239 -13.02 -19.51 -8.55
CA VAL A 239 -13.40 -20.88 -8.97
C VAL A 239 -14.15 -20.88 -10.30
N LEU A 240 -14.84 -19.78 -10.63
CA LEU A 240 -15.68 -19.67 -11.82
C LEU A 240 -15.08 -18.81 -12.93
N ALA A 241 -14.30 -17.79 -12.56
CA ALA A 241 -13.74 -16.83 -13.51
C ALA A 241 -12.47 -16.17 -12.97
N LYS A 242 -11.66 -15.61 -13.88
CA LYS A 242 -10.50 -14.81 -13.54
C LYS A 242 -10.94 -13.54 -12.80
N VAL A 243 -10.43 -13.32 -11.58
CA VAL A 243 -10.72 -12.14 -10.74
C VAL A 243 -9.57 -11.12 -10.73
N GLU A 244 -8.37 -11.53 -11.13
CA GLU A 244 -7.20 -10.67 -11.24
C GLU A 244 -7.25 -9.91 -12.57
N LEU A 245 -7.80 -8.71 -12.51
CA LEU A 245 -7.98 -7.85 -13.67
C LEU A 245 -7.13 -6.59 -13.50
N PRO A 246 -6.25 -6.26 -14.46
CA PRO A 246 -5.66 -4.93 -14.55
C PRO A 246 -6.74 -3.85 -14.62
N LEU A 247 -6.43 -2.64 -14.14
CA LEU A 247 -7.42 -1.56 -14.01
C LEU A 247 -8.08 -1.20 -15.35
N GLU A 248 -7.31 -1.20 -16.43
CA GLU A 248 -7.78 -0.90 -17.78
C GLU A 248 -8.79 -1.96 -18.24
N GLN A 249 -8.47 -3.25 -18.05
CA GLN A 249 -9.36 -4.35 -18.40
C GLN A 249 -10.65 -4.33 -17.57
N LEU A 250 -10.54 -4.01 -16.27
CA LEU A 250 -11.69 -3.82 -15.40
C LEU A 250 -12.59 -2.70 -15.94
N ALA A 251 -12.00 -1.56 -16.33
CA ALA A 251 -12.74 -0.43 -16.86
C ALA A 251 -13.47 -0.77 -18.15
N ASP A 252 -12.83 -1.50 -19.07
CA ASP A 252 -13.46 -1.94 -20.33
C ASP A 252 -14.63 -2.88 -20.08
N ILE A 253 -14.46 -3.90 -19.23
CA ILE A 253 -15.54 -4.82 -18.86
C ILE A 253 -16.74 -4.07 -18.27
N VAL A 254 -16.49 -3.10 -17.37
CA VAL A 254 -17.59 -2.34 -16.77
C VAL A 254 -18.31 -1.45 -17.77
N ARG A 255 -17.60 -0.86 -18.74
CA ARG A 255 -18.24 -0.08 -19.81
C ARG A 255 -19.12 -0.96 -20.70
N ASP A 256 -18.63 -2.15 -21.07
CA ASP A 256 -19.32 -3.05 -21.99
C ASP A 256 -20.50 -3.78 -21.33
N TYR A 257 -20.32 -4.25 -20.09
CA TYR A 257 -21.27 -5.12 -19.39
C TYR A 257 -21.97 -4.47 -18.20
N ARG A 258 -21.69 -3.21 -17.90
CA ARG A 258 -22.25 -2.43 -16.79
C ARG A 258 -21.84 -2.95 -15.40
N GLY A 259 -21.07 -4.01 -15.31
CA GLY A 259 -20.63 -4.58 -14.05
C GLY A 259 -19.46 -5.54 -14.20
N CYS A 260 -18.73 -5.70 -13.12
CA CYS A 260 -17.68 -6.72 -13.00
C CYS A 260 -17.58 -7.21 -11.56
N LEU A 261 -16.83 -8.29 -11.35
CA LEU A 261 -16.44 -8.78 -10.05
C LEU A 261 -14.95 -9.09 -10.08
N ALA A 262 -14.12 -8.19 -9.51
CA ALA A 262 -12.68 -8.26 -9.57
C ALA A 262 -12.05 -8.27 -8.16
N TRP A 263 -10.81 -8.79 -8.07
CA TRP A 263 -10.01 -8.62 -6.88
C TRP A 263 -9.38 -7.23 -6.84
N GLY A 264 -9.62 -6.48 -5.75
CA GLY A 264 -9.16 -5.09 -5.61
C GLY A 264 -7.63 -4.94 -5.55
N GLY A 265 -6.91 -6.00 -5.16
CA GLY A 265 -5.44 -5.94 -5.03
C GLY A 265 -4.69 -5.80 -6.35
N THR A 266 -5.23 -6.28 -7.48
CA THR A 266 -4.61 -6.08 -8.81
C THR A 266 -4.96 -4.74 -9.45
N ALA A 267 -6.04 -4.11 -9.01
CA ALA A 267 -6.49 -2.82 -9.53
C ALA A 267 -5.72 -1.62 -8.93
N ASN A 268 -4.88 -1.86 -7.92
CA ASN A 268 -4.08 -0.84 -7.21
C ASN A 268 -4.90 0.39 -6.74
N LEU A 269 -6.12 0.11 -6.27
CA LEU A 269 -7.07 1.15 -5.83
C LEU A 269 -6.71 1.74 -4.47
N SER A 270 -6.06 0.98 -3.61
CA SER A 270 -5.62 1.41 -2.28
C SER A 270 -4.34 0.66 -1.87
N PRO A 271 -3.18 1.02 -2.44
CA PRO A 271 -1.92 0.30 -2.20
C PRO A 271 -1.51 0.26 -0.72
N ALA A 272 -1.73 1.35 0.01
CA ALA A 272 -1.46 1.40 1.45
C ALA A 272 -2.26 0.36 2.23
N ASP A 273 -3.54 0.14 1.86
CA ASP A 273 -4.39 -0.85 2.50
C ASP A 273 -3.89 -2.28 2.25
N ASP A 274 -3.46 -2.59 1.04
CA ASP A 274 -2.89 -3.90 0.71
C ASP A 274 -1.60 -4.18 1.52
N VAL A 275 -0.78 -3.15 1.78
CA VAL A 275 0.40 -3.25 2.64
C VAL A 275 -0.01 -3.49 4.10
N LEU A 276 -1.01 -2.76 4.63
CA LEU A 276 -1.51 -2.93 5.99
C LEU A 276 -2.10 -4.33 6.21
N ILE A 277 -2.90 -4.84 5.28
CA ILE A 277 -3.47 -6.19 5.34
C ILE A 277 -2.36 -7.26 5.48
N SER A 278 -1.18 -7.04 4.92
CA SER A 278 -0.06 -7.97 5.05
C SER A 278 0.42 -8.18 6.49
N VAL A 279 0.12 -7.25 7.40
CA VAL A 279 0.42 -7.31 8.84
C VAL A 279 -0.82 -7.65 9.67
N GLU A 280 -1.99 -7.12 9.30
CA GLU A 280 -3.27 -7.40 9.98
C GLU A 280 -3.60 -8.90 9.97
N ARG A 281 -3.37 -9.53 8.82
CA ARG A 281 -3.66 -10.96 8.62
C ARG A 281 -2.90 -11.89 9.55
N PRO A 282 -1.55 -11.86 9.64
CA PRO A 282 -0.80 -12.68 10.58
C PRO A 282 -1.15 -12.41 12.05
N LEU A 283 -1.45 -11.14 12.38
CA LEU A 283 -1.82 -10.73 13.74
C LEU A 283 -3.27 -11.06 14.10
N SER A 284 -4.09 -11.41 13.10
CA SER A 284 -5.54 -11.57 13.27
C SER A 284 -6.20 -10.34 13.90
N ILE A 285 -5.68 -9.14 13.61
CA ILE A 285 -6.24 -7.86 14.05
C ILE A 285 -7.25 -7.38 13.02
N ASP A 286 -8.44 -7.04 13.48
CA ASP A 286 -9.55 -6.51 12.68
C ASP A 286 -10.22 -5.38 13.47
N SER A 287 -9.56 -4.20 13.53
CA SER A 287 -10.11 -3.05 14.24
C SER A 287 -11.24 -2.41 13.45
N ALA A 288 -12.30 -1.99 14.12
CA ALA A 288 -13.50 -1.42 13.47
C ALA A 288 -13.16 -0.21 12.58
N GLY A 289 -12.33 0.72 13.06
CA GLY A 289 -11.94 1.91 12.30
C GLY A 289 -11.11 1.59 11.05
N GLN A 290 -10.10 0.71 11.18
CA GLN A 290 -9.29 0.29 10.04
C GLN A 290 -10.12 -0.48 9.01
N MET A 291 -11.02 -1.38 9.46
CA MET A 291 -11.92 -2.10 8.59
C MET A 291 -12.83 -1.17 7.79
N VAL A 292 -13.43 -0.14 8.44
CA VAL A 292 -14.25 0.86 7.74
C VAL A 292 -13.42 1.62 6.70
N ALA A 293 -12.23 2.09 7.07
CA ALA A 293 -11.35 2.81 6.15
C ALA A 293 -10.93 1.94 4.95
N SER A 294 -10.54 0.69 5.18
CA SER A 294 -10.19 -0.30 4.15
C SER A 294 -11.35 -0.53 3.17
N ILE A 295 -12.57 -0.68 3.68
CA ILE A 295 -13.75 -0.90 2.84
C ILE A 295 -14.06 0.35 2.02
N LEU A 296 -14.22 1.50 2.68
CA LEU A 296 -14.68 2.72 2.03
C LEU A 296 -13.66 3.26 1.04
N SER A 297 -12.36 3.21 1.34
CA SER A 297 -11.32 3.68 0.43
C SER A 297 -11.38 2.98 -0.93
N LYS A 298 -11.54 1.66 -0.94
CA LYS A 298 -11.65 0.87 -2.19
C LYS A 298 -12.93 1.19 -2.98
N LYS A 299 -14.04 1.49 -2.28
CA LYS A 299 -15.31 1.82 -2.92
C LYS A 299 -15.27 3.21 -3.55
N VAL A 300 -14.72 4.18 -2.85
CA VAL A 300 -14.48 5.53 -3.38
C VAL A 300 -13.48 5.50 -4.54
N ALA A 301 -12.38 4.76 -4.40
CA ALA A 301 -11.38 4.61 -5.46
C ALA A 301 -11.95 3.90 -6.70
N ALA A 302 -12.85 2.93 -6.54
CA ALA A 302 -13.57 2.31 -7.65
C ALA A 302 -14.63 3.22 -8.30
N GLY A 303 -14.82 4.44 -7.81
CA GLY A 303 -15.74 5.43 -8.37
C GLY A 303 -17.20 5.23 -7.98
N ALA A 304 -17.50 4.44 -6.94
CA ALA A 304 -18.87 4.26 -6.47
C ALA A 304 -19.42 5.57 -5.87
N THR A 305 -20.62 5.96 -6.31
CA THR A 305 -21.37 7.10 -5.76
C THR A 305 -22.41 6.66 -4.74
N HIS A 306 -22.86 5.41 -4.80
CA HIS A 306 -23.85 4.84 -3.91
C HIS A 306 -23.37 3.46 -3.41
N LEU A 307 -23.45 3.24 -2.11
CA LEU A 307 -22.98 2.01 -1.47
C LEU A 307 -24.03 1.43 -0.53
N VAL A 308 -24.34 0.14 -0.70
CA VAL A 308 -25.10 -0.64 0.27
C VAL A 308 -24.14 -1.45 1.12
N LEU A 309 -24.16 -1.20 2.43
CA LEU A 309 -23.39 -1.97 3.42
C LEU A 309 -24.31 -3.03 4.06
N ASP A 310 -23.90 -4.27 3.90
CA ASP A 310 -24.55 -5.44 4.49
C ASP A 310 -23.75 -5.87 5.72
N ILE A 311 -24.34 -5.74 6.91
CA ILE A 311 -23.74 -6.08 8.20
C ILE A 311 -24.47 -7.29 8.78
N PRO A 312 -24.08 -8.52 8.41
CA PRO A 312 -24.70 -9.70 8.97
C PRO A 312 -24.29 -9.85 10.45
N ILE A 313 -25.27 -10.20 11.28
CA ILE A 313 -25.09 -10.39 12.73
C ILE A 313 -25.38 -11.84 13.07
N GLY A 314 -24.47 -12.49 13.79
CA GLY A 314 -24.65 -13.86 14.20
C GLY A 314 -23.39 -14.48 14.81
N PRO A 315 -23.49 -15.67 15.38
CA PRO A 315 -22.39 -16.31 16.11
C PRO A 315 -21.16 -16.62 15.24
N THR A 316 -21.35 -16.77 13.93
CA THR A 316 -20.28 -17.04 12.96
C THR A 316 -19.89 -15.80 12.17
N ALA A 317 -20.69 -14.70 12.22
CA ALA A 317 -20.40 -13.46 11.53
C ALA A 317 -19.22 -12.73 12.19
N LYS A 318 -18.57 -11.83 11.43
CA LYS A 318 -17.57 -10.90 11.99
C LYS A 318 -18.19 -10.01 13.07
N VAL A 319 -19.41 -9.54 12.84
CA VAL A 319 -20.18 -8.74 13.79
C VAL A 319 -21.11 -9.69 14.56
N ARG A 320 -20.88 -9.83 15.87
CA ARG A 320 -21.56 -10.86 16.67
C ARG A 320 -22.76 -10.36 17.43
N SER A 321 -22.90 -9.06 17.61
CA SER A 321 -24.00 -8.45 18.37
C SER A 321 -24.58 -7.22 17.70
N MET A 322 -25.82 -6.88 18.03
CA MET A 322 -26.46 -5.63 17.57
C MET A 322 -25.75 -4.37 18.08
N PRO A 323 -25.24 -4.30 19.32
CA PRO A 323 -24.43 -3.18 19.77
C PRO A 323 -23.16 -2.96 18.91
N ASP A 324 -22.46 -4.05 18.54
CA ASP A 324 -21.28 -3.96 17.67
C ASP A 324 -21.64 -3.45 16.27
N ALA A 325 -22.75 -3.94 15.71
CA ALA A 325 -23.24 -3.47 14.42
C ALA A 325 -23.59 -1.98 14.46
N GLN A 326 -24.25 -1.53 15.53
CA GLN A 326 -24.59 -0.12 15.72
C GLN A 326 -23.34 0.76 15.92
N ARG A 327 -22.33 0.23 16.60
CA ARG A 327 -21.04 0.91 16.74
C ARG A 327 -20.35 1.08 15.39
N LEU A 328 -20.26 -0.01 14.61
CA LEU A 328 -19.66 0.00 13.28
C LEU A 328 -20.38 0.96 12.32
N ARG A 329 -21.70 1.03 12.41
CA ARG A 329 -22.52 1.96 11.62
C ARG A 329 -22.25 3.46 11.95
N ARG A 330 -21.81 3.77 13.17
CA ARG A 330 -21.52 5.16 13.60
C ARG A 330 -20.16 5.67 13.13
N LEU A 331 -19.22 4.77 12.84
CA LEU A 331 -17.93 5.09 12.22
C LEU A 331 -18.10 5.42 10.75
#